data_d930dbb5d999f3c70c8b6da29f931a55
#
_entry.id   d930dbb5d999f3c70c8b6da29f931a55
#
_cell.length_a   1.000
_cell.length_b   1.000
_cell.length_c   1.000
_cell.angle_alpha   90.00
_cell.angle_beta   90.00
_cell.angle_gamma   90.00
#
_symmetry.space_group_name_H-M   'P 1'
#
loop_
_entity.id
_entity.type
_entity.pdbx_description
1 polymer ?
#
loop_
_entity_poly.entity_id
_entity_poly.type
_entity_poly.pdbx_seq_one_letter_code
_entity_poly.pdbx_strand_id
1 'polypeptide(L)'
;MADIAAGLPELGRTYHGPNKTLDSTYGTDVGLEGRTATFDDYAPGQAAGVKVLRSNRQKTCMLVRNVTPSTVLEPKRAVQWATGYHGKRVAGHVILPDAEVAGIVDEHLPAAGVRQHDLFWITVAGPSLVKISRVSGEAVIAEFEMLISATAAASNSTTSGRVDAIPDGSVDALNSFRHIGIALSAATAGNTGNDLLADITLMPS
;
A
#
# COMPACT_ATOMS: atom_id res chain seq x y z
N MET A 1 -8.16 -9.58 -30.39
CA MET A 1 -7.95 -8.76 -29.17
C MET A 1 -6.88 -9.50 -28.38
N ALA A 2 -5.65 -8.99 -28.33
CA ALA A 2 -4.58 -9.68 -27.58
C ALA A 2 -4.99 -9.72 -26.12
N ASP A 3 -4.86 -10.87 -25.51
CA ASP A 3 -5.20 -11.08 -24.11
C ASP A 3 -4.22 -10.27 -23.24
N ILE A 4 -4.67 -9.09 -22.81
CA ILE A 4 -3.88 -8.15 -22.04
C ILE A 4 -3.56 -8.71 -20.64
N ALA A 5 -4.32 -9.70 -20.19
CA ALA A 5 -4.05 -10.38 -18.93
C ALA A 5 -2.73 -11.16 -18.93
N ALA A 6 -2.26 -11.61 -20.10
CA ALA A 6 -1.01 -12.36 -20.23
C ALA A 6 0.27 -11.55 -20.01
N GLY A 7 0.16 -10.22 -19.87
CA GLY A 7 1.33 -9.34 -19.70
C GLY A 7 1.38 -8.58 -18.37
N LEU A 8 0.38 -8.74 -17.51
CA LEU A 8 0.39 -8.07 -16.21
C LEU A 8 1.23 -8.85 -15.20
N PRO A 9 2.01 -8.19 -14.33
CA PRO A 9 2.74 -8.87 -13.28
C PRO A 9 1.77 -9.58 -12.32
N GLU A 10 2.18 -10.72 -11.80
CA GLU A 10 1.47 -11.39 -10.71
C GLU A 10 1.67 -10.62 -9.39
N LEU A 11 0.78 -10.84 -8.42
CA LEU A 11 1.02 -10.39 -7.04
C LEU A 11 2.37 -10.92 -6.54
N GLY A 12 3.06 -10.13 -5.73
CA GLY A 12 4.37 -10.49 -5.19
C GLY A 12 5.54 -10.27 -6.16
N ARG A 13 5.30 -9.67 -7.33
CA ARG A 13 6.34 -9.40 -8.32
C ARG A 13 6.38 -7.93 -8.72
N THR A 14 7.58 -7.47 -9.07
CA THR A 14 7.80 -6.18 -9.72
C THR A 14 8.14 -6.40 -11.19
N TYR A 15 7.85 -5.40 -12.01
CA TYR A 15 8.15 -5.43 -13.44
C TYR A 15 8.82 -4.13 -13.88
N HIS A 16 10.01 -4.22 -14.42
CA HIS A 16 10.74 -3.05 -14.88
C HIS A 16 10.18 -2.44 -16.18
N GLY A 17 9.48 -3.20 -16.97
CA GLY A 17 9.09 -2.80 -18.32
C GLY A 17 10.26 -2.78 -19.31
N PRO A 18 9.96 -2.67 -20.60
CA PRO A 18 10.98 -2.73 -21.66
C PRO A 18 11.97 -1.55 -21.66
N ASN A 19 11.65 -0.47 -20.99
CA ASN A 19 12.40 0.80 -21.02
C ASN A 19 13.21 1.12 -19.76
N LYS A 20 13.57 0.13 -18.97
CA LYS A 20 14.37 0.32 -17.77
C LYS A 20 15.66 1.15 -18.00
N THR A 21 16.26 1.01 -19.18
CA THR A 21 17.53 1.65 -19.54
C THR A 21 17.38 3.03 -20.17
N LEU A 22 16.20 3.43 -20.58
CA LEU A 22 15.96 4.67 -21.30
C LEU A 22 15.53 5.82 -20.41
N ASP A 23 15.33 5.57 -19.12
CA ASP A 23 14.58 6.51 -18.35
C ASP A 23 15.35 7.27 -17.31
N SER A 24 16.12 8.22 -17.76
CA SER A 24 16.47 9.39 -16.96
C SER A 24 15.27 10.37 -16.81
N THR A 25 14.18 10.18 -17.52
CA THR A 25 13.07 11.15 -17.62
C THR A 25 11.69 10.59 -17.34
N TYR A 26 11.54 9.42 -16.73
CA TYR A 26 10.21 8.80 -16.47
C TYR A 26 9.36 8.58 -17.74
N GLY A 27 10.00 8.48 -18.88
CA GLY A 27 9.45 8.92 -20.13
C GLY A 27 8.37 8.07 -20.67
N THR A 28 8.41 6.84 -20.84
CA THR A 28 7.36 6.14 -21.58
C THR A 28 6.42 5.41 -20.64
N ASP A 29 5.24 6.00 -20.48
CA ASP A 29 4.04 5.29 -20.03
C ASP A 29 3.86 4.07 -20.96
N VAL A 30 4.13 2.89 -20.45
CA VAL A 30 3.95 1.64 -21.23
C VAL A 30 2.48 1.26 -21.37
N GLY A 31 1.57 2.12 -20.90
CA GLY A 31 0.13 1.89 -20.96
C GLY A 31 -0.38 0.81 -20.00
N LEU A 32 0.44 0.42 -19.07
CA LEU A 32 0.06 -0.55 -18.03
C LEU A 32 -0.28 0.13 -16.72
N GLU A 33 0.26 1.31 -16.46
CA GLU A 33 0.00 2.11 -15.27
C GLU A 33 -1.49 2.51 -15.18
N GLY A 34 -2.05 2.43 -13.99
CA GLY A 34 -3.44 2.73 -13.73
C GLY A 34 -4.41 1.57 -14.01
N ARG A 35 -3.93 0.45 -14.53
CA ARG A 35 -4.77 -0.72 -14.71
C ARG A 35 -5.14 -1.33 -13.38
N THR A 36 -6.41 -1.73 -13.25
CA THR A 36 -6.91 -2.43 -12.08
C THR A 36 -7.12 -3.91 -12.40
N ALA A 37 -6.93 -4.74 -11.38
CA ALA A 37 -7.26 -6.16 -11.41
C ALA A 37 -7.78 -6.59 -10.05
N THR A 38 -8.61 -7.64 -10.06
CA THR A 38 -9.15 -8.24 -8.84
C THR A 38 -8.44 -9.57 -8.60
N PHE A 39 -8.04 -9.79 -7.36
CA PHE A 39 -7.34 -11.00 -6.91
C PHE A 39 -8.07 -11.59 -5.72
N ASP A 40 -8.01 -12.91 -5.60
CA ASP A 40 -8.45 -13.59 -4.39
C ASP A 40 -7.51 -13.27 -3.22
N ASP A 41 -8.04 -13.31 -2.01
CA ASP A 41 -7.30 -12.98 -0.80
C ASP A 41 -6.45 -14.16 -0.34
N TYR A 42 -5.21 -14.23 -0.81
CA TYR A 42 -4.24 -15.24 -0.40
C TYR A 42 -3.41 -14.79 0.80
N ALA A 43 -3.10 -15.74 1.68
CA ALA A 43 -2.16 -15.50 2.78
C ALA A 43 -0.74 -15.32 2.22
N PRO A 44 0.01 -14.27 2.62
CA PRO A 44 1.40 -14.09 2.22
C PRO A 44 2.33 -15.09 2.93
N GLY A 45 3.55 -15.25 2.41
CA GLY A 45 4.60 -16.05 3.04
C GLY A 45 4.46 -17.55 2.87
N GLN A 46 3.58 -18.02 1.98
CA GLN A 46 3.47 -19.45 1.67
C GLN A 46 4.66 -19.91 0.82
N ALA A 47 4.93 -21.23 0.86
CA ALA A 47 5.94 -21.82 0.02
C ALA A 47 5.64 -21.58 -1.47
N ALA A 48 6.69 -21.55 -2.31
CA ALA A 48 6.53 -21.31 -3.74
C ALA A 48 5.54 -22.30 -4.36
N GLY A 49 4.55 -21.77 -5.08
CA GLY A 49 3.49 -22.54 -5.73
C GLY A 49 2.31 -22.93 -4.82
N VAL A 50 2.38 -22.65 -3.52
CA VAL A 50 1.28 -22.90 -2.58
C VAL A 50 0.46 -21.62 -2.45
N LYS A 51 -0.83 -21.68 -2.79
CA LYS A 51 -1.78 -20.58 -2.61
C LYS A 51 -2.82 -21.00 -1.57
N VAL A 52 -2.80 -20.37 -0.42
CA VAL A 52 -3.76 -20.60 0.66
C VAL A 52 -4.66 -19.37 0.77
N LEU A 53 -5.96 -19.55 0.57
CA LEU A 53 -6.92 -18.48 0.77
C LEU A 53 -6.94 -18.09 2.25
N ARG A 54 -6.72 -16.80 2.53
CA ARG A 54 -6.89 -16.22 3.87
C ARG A 54 -8.36 -15.99 4.18
N SER A 55 -9.11 -15.57 3.16
CA SER A 55 -10.57 -15.39 3.24
C SER A 55 -11.22 -15.68 1.89
N ASN A 56 -12.57 -15.74 1.87
CA ASN A 56 -13.33 -15.84 0.63
C ASN A 56 -13.63 -14.47 0.00
N ARG A 57 -12.90 -13.44 0.41
CA ARG A 57 -13.02 -12.07 -0.12
C ARG A 57 -12.05 -11.87 -1.27
N GLN A 58 -12.32 -10.85 -2.05
CA GLN A 58 -11.43 -10.42 -3.12
C GLN A 58 -10.87 -9.03 -2.79
N LYS A 59 -9.70 -8.73 -3.31
CA LYS A 59 -9.07 -7.42 -3.24
C LYS A 59 -8.88 -6.84 -4.63
N THR A 60 -9.11 -5.54 -4.76
CA THR A 60 -8.83 -4.79 -5.98
C THR A 60 -7.47 -4.14 -5.85
N CYS A 61 -6.63 -4.38 -6.84
CA CYS A 61 -5.30 -3.79 -6.92
C CYS A 61 -5.18 -2.91 -8.17
N MET A 62 -4.35 -1.88 -8.06
CA MET A 62 -3.99 -0.99 -9.17
C MET A 62 -2.50 -1.11 -9.46
N LEU A 63 -2.14 -1.20 -10.73
CA LEU A 63 -0.75 -1.26 -11.18
C LEU A 63 -0.20 0.16 -11.30
N VAL A 64 0.87 0.45 -10.55
CA VAL A 64 1.50 1.77 -10.50
C VAL A 64 3.01 1.66 -10.65
N ARG A 65 3.65 2.79 -10.99
CA ARG A 65 5.11 2.89 -11.09
C ARG A 65 5.68 3.65 -9.90
N ASN A 66 6.75 3.10 -9.32
CA ASN A 66 7.54 3.83 -8.32
C ASN A 66 8.45 4.86 -8.99
N VAL A 67 8.23 6.14 -8.71
CA VAL A 67 9.12 7.23 -9.19
C VAL A 67 9.94 7.85 -8.06
N THR A 68 9.96 7.25 -6.89
CA THR A 68 10.72 7.75 -5.73
C THR A 68 12.22 7.62 -5.97
N PRO A 69 12.98 8.72 -5.96
CA PRO A 69 14.42 8.64 -6.07
C PRO A 69 15.04 7.93 -4.86
N SER A 70 15.94 6.99 -5.12
CA SER A 70 16.79 6.36 -4.09
C SER A 70 16.07 5.68 -2.92
N THR A 71 14.75 5.55 -2.95
CA THR A 71 13.96 4.92 -1.88
C THR A 71 13.29 3.66 -2.39
N VAL A 72 13.50 2.59 -1.67
CA VAL A 72 12.77 1.33 -1.87
C VAL A 72 11.43 1.42 -1.16
N LEU A 73 10.34 1.12 -1.88
CA LEU A 73 9.02 1.05 -1.26
C LEU A 73 8.82 -0.32 -0.62
N GLU A 74 8.66 -0.32 0.69
CA GLU A 74 8.48 -1.55 1.46
C GLU A 74 7.05 -2.09 1.32
N PRO A 75 6.87 -3.43 1.29
CA PRO A 75 5.55 -4.03 1.26
C PRO A 75 4.71 -3.67 2.50
N LYS A 76 3.40 -3.72 2.35
CA LYS A 76 2.41 -3.46 3.42
C LYS A 76 2.40 -2.03 3.95
N ARG A 77 3.01 -1.08 3.25
CA ARG A 77 3.01 0.34 3.61
C ARG A 77 2.16 1.16 2.66
N ALA A 78 1.56 2.21 3.19
CA ALA A 78 0.81 3.19 2.41
C ALA A 78 1.77 4.04 1.57
N VAL A 79 1.41 4.26 0.31
CA VAL A 79 2.14 5.12 -0.64
C VAL A 79 1.27 6.28 -1.09
N GLN A 80 1.90 7.39 -1.47
CA GLN A 80 1.23 8.59 -1.94
C GLN A 80 1.40 8.78 -3.45
N TRP A 81 0.46 9.46 -4.07
CA TRP A 81 0.56 9.82 -5.49
C TRP A 81 1.74 10.74 -5.77
N ALA A 82 2.38 10.54 -6.90
CA ALA A 82 3.31 11.53 -7.43
C ALA A 82 2.51 12.72 -7.98
N THR A 83 2.95 13.93 -7.65
CA THR A 83 2.27 15.17 -8.10
C THR A 83 2.09 15.18 -9.62
N GLY A 84 0.87 15.36 -10.06
CA GLY A 84 0.50 15.38 -11.48
C GLY A 84 0.36 14.00 -12.15
N TYR A 85 0.50 12.89 -11.40
CA TYR A 85 0.45 11.53 -11.94
C TYR A 85 -0.51 10.61 -11.16
N HIS A 86 -1.62 11.16 -10.69
CA HIS A 86 -2.66 10.39 -10.00
C HIS A 86 -3.15 9.23 -10.86
N GLY A 87 -3.37 8.08 -10.25
CA GLY A 87 -3.78 6.85 -10.93
C GLY A 87 -2.66 6.11 -11.68
N LYS A 88 -1.42 6.64 -11.73
CA LYS A 88 -0.33 6.04 -12.52
C LYS A 88 0.98 5.86 -11.76
N ARG A 89 1.39 6.84 -10.96
CA ARG A 89 2.73 6.88 -10.36
C ARG A 89 2.68 7.26 -8.90
N VAL A 90 3.55 6.66 -8.10
CA VAL A 90 3.69 6.93 -6.67
C VAL A 90 5.08 7.47 -6.34
N ALA A 91 5.14 8.40 -5.38
CA ALA A 91 6.33 9.15 -5.01
C ALA A 91 6.67 8.96 -3.53
N GLY A 92 6.79 7.73 -3.09
CA GLY A 92 7.22 7.44 -1.71
C GLY A 92 6.10 6.92 -0.82
N HIS A 93 6.49 6.56 0.40
CA HIS A 93 5.56 6.26 1.45
C HIS A 93 4.86 7.53 1.93
N VAL A 94 3.62 7.37 2.37
CA VAL A 94 2.88 8.49 3.00
C VAL A 94 3.63 8.95 4.24
N ILE A 95 3.82 10.25 4.34
CA ILE A 95 4.56 10.89 5.45
C ILE A 95 3.70 11.87 6.26
N LEU A 96 2.55 12.25 5.74
CA LEU A 96 1.62 13.18 6.39
C LEU A 96 0.24 12.55 6.46
N PRO A 97 -0.52 12.81 7.53
CA PRO A 97 -1.85 12.23 7.73
C PRO A 97 -2.89 12.74 6.72
N ASP A 98 -2.69 13.93 6.20
CA ASP A 98 -3.52 14.58 5.18
C ASP A 98 -3.05 14.29 3.74
N ALA A 99 -1.94 13.56 3.58
CA ALA A 99 -1.44 13.20 2.25
C ALA A 99 -2.43 12.30 1.50
N GLU A 100 -2.47 12.47 0.20
CA GLU A 100 -3.32 11.66 -0.65
C GLU A 100 -2.75 10.24 -0.81
N VAL A 101 -3.38 9.29 -0.12
CA VAL A 101 -2.98 7.89 -0.15
C VAL A 101 -3.37 7.27 -1.49
N ALA A 102 -2.39 6.71 -2.19
CA ALA A 102 -2.60 6.00 -3.45
C ALA A 102 -3.07 4.56 -3.23
N GLY A 103 -2.53 3.89 -2.22
CA GLY A 103 -2.82 2.50 -1.91
C GLY A 103 -1.82 1.91 -0.92
N ILE A 104 -1.98 0.62 -0.65
CA ILE A 104 -1.06 -0.17 0.16
C ILE A 104 -0.19 -1.01 -0.76
N VAL A 105 1.12 -0.96 -0.58
CA VAL A 105 2.09 -1.77 -1.34
C VAL A 105 1.79 -3.25 -1.16
N ASP A 106 1.77 -3.99 -2.25
CA ASP A 106 1.44 -5.42 -2.27
C ASP A 106 2.16 -6.21 -1.17
N GLU A 107 1.37 -6.88 -0.35
CA GLU A 107 1.82 -7.66 0.81
C GLU A 107 2.63 -8.92 0.44
N HIS A 108 2.54 -9.38 -0.81
CA HIS A 108 3.24 -10.56 -1.31
C HIS A 108 4.65 -10.27 -1.82
N LEU A 109 5.03 -8.99 -1.93
CA LEU A 109 6.37 -8.61 -2.35
C LEU A 109 7.43 -9.05 -1.34
N PRO A 110 8.63 -9.40 -1.81
CA PRO A 110 9.74 -9.70 -0.91
C PRO A 110 10.14 -8.46 -0.08
N ALA A 111 10.79 -8.70 1.05
CA ALA A 111 11.25 -7.61 1.93
C ALA A 111 12.21 -6.61 1.24
N ALA A 112 12.83 -7.00 0.14
CA ALA A 112 13.63 -6.12 -0.70
C ALA A 112 12.82 -4.96 -1.32
N GLY A 113 11.46 -5.07 -1.31
CA GLY A 113 10.56 -4.03 -1.75
C GLY A 113 10.65 -3.68 -3.23
N VAL A 114 10.15 -2.49 -3.58
CA VAL A 114 10.01 -1.99 -4.96
C VAL A 114 11.05 -0.91 -5.22
N ARG A 115 11.90 -1.13 -6.21
CA ARG A 115 12.93 -0.16 -6.64
C ARG A 115 12.30 0.95 -7.47
N GLN A 116 13.04 2.04 -7.61
CA GLN A 116 12.68 3.11 -8.54
C GLN A 116 12.45 2.56 -9.96
N HIS A 117 11.44 3.07 -10.64
CA HIS A 117 10.98 2.72 -11.98
C HIS A 117 10.29 1.35 -12.13
N ASP A 118 10.21 0.54 -11.07
CA ASP A 118 9.46 -0.69 -11.12
C ASP A 118 7.96 -0.45 -11.14
N LEU A 119 7.25 -1.24 -11.94
CA LEU A 119 5.81 -1.42 -11.86
C LEU A 119 5.49 -2.45 -10.78
N PHE A 120 4.44 -2.19 -10.01
CA PHE A 120 3.99 -3.07 -8.94
C PHE A 120 2.53 -2.82 -8.60
N TRP A 121 1.93 -3.75 -7.91
CA TRP A 121 0.56 -3.63 -7.45
C TRP A 121 0.47 -2.89 -6.11
N ILE A 122 -0.55 -2.03 -6.00
CA ILE A 122 -1.02 -1.49 -4.73
C ILE A 122 -2.46 -1.94 -4.51
N THR A 123 -2.81 -2.31 -3.28
CA THR A 123 -4.20 -2.60 -2.89
C THR A 123 -4.94 -1.28 -2.69
N VAL A 124 -6.05 -1.12 -3.38
CA VAL A 124 -6.92 0.07 -3.29
C VAL A 124 -8.28 -0.26 -2.64
N ALA A 125 -8.70 -1.53 -2.66
CA ALA A 125 -9.90 -1.97 -1.95
C ALA A 125 -9.79 -3.45 -1.55
N GLY A 126 -10.43 -3.81 -0.44
CA GLY A 126 -10.47 -5.18 0.10
C GLY A 126 -9.35 -5.51 1.09
N PRO A 127 -9.25 -6.79 1.51
CA PRO A 127 -8.36 -7.20 2.58
C PRO A 127 -6.88 -7.09 2.20
N SER A 128 -6.07 -6.50 3.08
CA SER A 128 -4.61 -6.41 2.94
C SER A 128 -3.95 -6.34 4.31
N LEU A 129 -2.74 -6.88 4.42
CA LEU A 129 -1.89 -6.58 5.57
C LEU A 129 -1.30 -5.18 5.44
N VAL A 130 -1.31 -4.44 6.53
CA VAL A 130 -0.71 -3.11 6.66
C VAL A 130 0.28 -3.07 7.81
N LYS A 131 1.32 -2.27 7.68
CA LYS A 131 2.27 -2.00 8.78
C LYS A 131 1.69 -0.92 9.70
N ILE A 132 1.67 -1.19 10.99
CA ILE A 132 1.16 -0.24 11.99
C ILE A 132 2.29 0.57 12.62
N SER A 133 1.92 1.77 13.08
CA SER A 133 2.76 2.64 13.89
C SER A 133 2.13 2.77 15.28
N ARG A 134 2.56 1.94 16.20
CA ARG A 134 2.12 2.02 17.61
C ARG A 134 3.32 2.14 18.52
N VAL A 135 3.37 3.22 19.27
CA VAL A 135 4.40 3.46 20.27
C VAL A 135 3.94 2.83 21.60
N SER A 136 4.90 2.49 22.45
CA SER A 136 4.58 1.99 23.80
C SER A 136 3.76 3.02 24.57
N GLY A 137 2.62 2.60 25.11
CA GLY A 137 1.71 3.46 25.87
C GLY A 137 0.50 3.99 25.07
N GLU A 138 0.46 3.80 23.76
CA GLU A 138 -0.75 4.09 22.97
C GLU A 138 -1.81 2.98 23.16
N ALA A 139 -3.08 3.35 22.99
CA ALA A 139 -4.19 2.40 23.05
C ALA A 139 -4.06 1.32 21.98
N VAL A 140 -4.66 0.17 22.20
CA VAL A 140 -4.74 -0.90 21.18
C VAL A 140 -5.56 -0.44 19.99
N ILE A 141 -5.23 -0.91 18.78
CA ILE A 141 -6.15 -0.82 17.64
C ILE A 141 -7.19 -1.92 17.83
N ALA A 142 -8.45 -1.55 18.00
CA ALA A 142 -9.54 -2.50 18.09
C ALA A 142 -9.95 -3.01 16.71
N GLU A 143 -10.59 -4.17 16.67
CA GLU A 143 -11.26 -4.66 15.47
C GLU A 143 -12.38 -3.68 15.07
N PHE A 144 -12.53 -3.42 13.77
CA PHE A 144 -13.43 -2.44 13.16
C PHE A 144 -13.11 -0.96 13.41
N GLU A 145 -11.96 -0.66 13.96
CA GLU A 145 -11.50 0.71 14.11
C GLU A 145 -11.03 1.29 12.77
N MET A 146 -11.31 2.58 12.56
CA MET A 146 -10.90 3.28 11.34
C MET A 146 -9.39 3.54 11.35
N LEU A 147 -8.77 3.31 10.22
CA LEU A 147 -7.34 3.47 10.02
C LEU A 147 -7.01 4.70 9.16
N ILE A 148 -6.01 5.43 9.60
CA ILE A 148 -5.44 6.59 8.92
C ILE A 148 -3.94 6.41 8.72
N SER A 149 -3.31 7.27 7.94
CA SER A 149 -1.86 7.35 7.91
C SER A 149 -1.31 7.80 9.26
N ALA A 150 -0.27 7.16 9.75
CA ALA A 150 0.33 7.49 11.05
C ALA A 150 0.86 8.92 11.09
N THR A 151 0.50 9.66 12.16
CA THR A 151 0.73 11.10 12.25
C THR A 151 2.08 11.50 12.86
N ALA A 152 2.51 10.79 13.88
CA ALA A 152 3.46 11.37 14.84
C ALA A 152 4.94 11.15 14.52
N ALA A 153 5.27 10.25 13.66
CA ALA A 153 6.66 9.91 13.44
C ALA A 153 7.05 10.06 11.96
N ALA A 154 6.33 10.88 11.27
CA ALA A 154 6.44 11.08 9.82
C ALA A 154 7.80 11.55 9.34
N SER A 155 8.60 12.19 10.18
CA SER A 155 9.96 12.58 9.85
C SER A 155 10.98 11.43 9.91
N ASN A 156 10.58 10.27 10.45
CA ASN A 156 11.47 9.13 10.57
C ASN A 156 11.16 8.12 9.46
N SER A 157 12.14 7.82 8.61
CA SER A 157 12.02 6.88 7.49
C SER A 157 11.50 5.49 7.90
N THR A 158 11.65 5.12 9.17
CA THR A 158 11.18 3.83 9.71
C THR A 158 9.67 3.77 9.90
N THR A 159 8.99 4.91 10.00
CA THR A 159 7.55 4.99 10.29
C THR A 159 6.70 5.44 9.12
N SER A 160 7.31 6.03 8.09
CA SER A 160 6.59 6.48 6.89
C SER A 160 5.80 5.33 6.23
N GLY A 161 4.59 5.62 5.79
CA GLY A 161 3.67 4.66 5.17
C GLY A 161 3.04 3.65 6.12
N ARG A 162 3.21 3.80 7.43
CA ARG A 162 2.47 3.01 8.43
C ARG A 162 1.10 3.61 8.67
N VAL A 163 0.21 2.78 9.16
CA VAL A 163 -1.14 3.18 9.53
C VAL A 163 -1.30 3.19 11.04
N ASP A 164 -2.27 3.95 11.51
CA ASP A 164 -2.66 4.05 12.90
C ASP A 164 -4.17 4.17 13.02
N ALA A 165 -4.71 3.93 14.20
CA ALA A 165 -6.10 4.25 14.49
C ALA A 165 -6.29 5.76 14.64
N ILE A 166 -7.50 6.24 14.42
CA ILE A 166 -7.86 7.62 14.71
C ILE A 166 -7.77 7.84 16.23
N PRO A 167 -7.04 8.86 16.71
CA PRO A 167 -6.94 9.13 18.13
C PRO A 167 -8.32 9.38 18.76
N ASP A 168 -8.58 8.72 19.89
CA ASP A 168 -9.81 8.94 20.66
C ASP A 168 -10.01 10.42 21.03
N GLY A 169 -11.23 10.92 20.84
CA GLY A 169 -11.64 12.27 21.24
C GLY A 169 -11.36 13.38 20.22
N SER A 170 -10.80 13.10 19.07
CA SER A 170 -10.56 14.12 18.05
C SER A 170 -11.62 14.08 16.95
N VAL A 171 -12.84 14.56 17.27
CA VAL A 171 -13.93 14.72 16.27
C VAL A 171 -13.52 15.65 15.12
N ASP A 172 -12.64 16.62 15.36
CA ASP A 172 -12.11 17.50 14.32
C ASP A 172 -11.10 16.78 13.40
N ALA A 173 -10.48 15.72 13.88
CA ALA A 173 -9.57 14.89 13.11
C ALA A 173 -10.28 14.08 12.02
N LEU A 174 -11.51 13.66 12.25
CA LEU A 174 -12.31 12.91 11.28
C LEU A 174 -12.51 13.66 9.95
N ASN A 175 -12.54 14.98 9.99
CA ASN A 175 -12.69 15.82 8.81
C ASN A 175 -11.35 16.16 8.13
N SER A 176 -10.23 15.96 8.81
CA SER A 176 -8.90 16.35 8.34
C SER A 176 -8.05 15.18 7.88
N PHE A 177 -8.34 13.96 8.35
CA PHE A 177 -7.57 12.77 7.98
C PHE A 177 -8.21 11.99 6.85
N ARG A 178 -7.37 11.56 5.92
CA ARG A 178 -7.82 10.65 4.87
C ARG A 178 -7.87 9.22 5.40
N HIS A 179 -9.04 8.68 5.38
CA HIS A 179 -9.33 7.33 5.77
C HIS A 179 -8.71 6.32 4.79
N ILE A 180 -8.03 5.31 5.32
CA ILE A 180 -7.38 4.26 4.53
C ILE A 180 -8.24 3.00 4.48
N GLY A 181 -8.85 2.64 5.60
CA GLY A 181 -9.63 1.42 5.73
C GLY A 181 -10.07 1.17 7.17
N ILE A 182 -10.48 -0.05 7.44
CA ILE A 182 -10.96 -0.51 8.73
C ILE A 182 -10.12 -1.71 9.17
N ALA A 183 -9.74 -1.76 10.46
CA ALA A 183 -9.04 -2.90 11.03
C ALA A 183 -9.93 -4.16 11.02
N LEU A 184 -9.44 -5.26 10.49
CA LEU A 184 -10.10 -6.57 10.54
C LEU A 184 -9.56 -7.48 11.64
N SER A 185 -8.55 -7.03 12.35
CA SER A 185 -7.99 -7.71 13.53
C SER A 185 -7.52 -6.66 14.51
N ALA A 186 -7.42 -7.05 15.79
CA ALA A 186 -6.88 -6.16 16.82
C ALA A 186 -5.34 -6.18 16.83
N ALA A 187 -4.74 -5.04 17.18
CA ALA A 187 -3.31 -4.92 17.43
C ALA A 187 -3.04 -4.36 18.83
N THR A 188 -2.18 -5.01 19.59
CA THR A 188 -1.81 -4.59 20.95
C THR A 188 -0.81 -3.43 20.94
N ALA A 189 -0.78 -2.67 22.04
CA ALA A 189 0.18 -1.60 22.25
C ALA A 189 1.64 -2.10 22.15
N GLY A 190 2.53 -1.25 21.65
CA GLY A 190 3.96 -1.58 21.51
C GLY A 190 4.32 -2.38 20.25
N ASN A 191 3.36 -2.69 19.38
CA ASN A 191 3.57 -3.49 18.18
C ASN A 191 3.95 -2.66 16.94
N THR A 192 4.73 -1.60 17.11
CA THR A 192 5.23 -0.80 16.00
C THR A 192 5.97 -1.65 14.98
N GLY A 193 5.52 -1.60 13.72
CA GLY A 193 6.09 -2.38 12.61
C GLY A 193 5.51 -3.77 12.44
N ASN A 194 4.57 -4.19 13.26
CA ASN A 194 3.82 -5.42 13.05
C ASN A 194 2.78 -5.28 11.94
N ASP A 195 2.31 -6.42 11.47
CA ASP A 195 1.28 -6.51 10.46
C ASP A 195 -0.10 -6.51 11.11
N LEU A 196 -1.01 -5.72 10.55
CA LEU A 196 -2.44 -5.70 10.90
C LEU A 196 -3.23 -6.08 9.66
N LEU A 197 -4.22 -6.93 9.77
CA LEU A 197 -5.17 -7.17 8.69
C LEU A 197 -6.19 -6.03 8.63
N ALA A 198 -6.32 -5.38 7.50
CA ALA A 198 -7.24 -4.28 7.27
C ALA A 198 -8.08 -4.49 6.01
N ASP A 199 -9.28 -3.93 6.01
CA ASP A 199 -10.11 -3.77 4.82
C ASP A 199 -9.86 -2.39 4.23
N ILE A 200 -9.20 -2.34 3.11
CA ILE A 200 -8.82 -1.09 2.44
C ILE A 200 -10.02 -0.56 1.68
N THR A 201 -10.26 0.75 1.79
CA THR A 201 -11.42 1.42 1.18
C THR A 201 -11.02 2.75 0.53
N LEU A 202 -9.88 2.77 -0.15
CA LEU A 202 -9.43 3.94 -0.89
C LEU A 202 -10.29 4.08 -2.14
N MET A 203 -11.04 5.17 -2.24
CA MET A 203 -11.72 5.49 -3.49
C MET A 203 -10.68 6.00 -4.49
N PRO A 204 -10.65 5.45 -5.72
CA PRO A 204 -9.89 6.09 -6.78
C PRO A 204 -10.51 7.47 -7.03
N SER A 205 -9.70 8.51 -6.87
CA SER A 205 -10.05 9.89 -7.23
C SER A 205 -10.05 10.08 -8.73
#